data_004459f09847e54160f00b03885626f7
#
_entry.id   004459f09847e54160f00b03885626f7
#
_cell.length_a   1.000
_cell.length_b   1.000
_cell.length_c   1.000
_cell.angle_alpha   90.00
_cell.angle_beta   90.00
_cell.angle_gamma   90.00
#
_symmetry.space_group_name_H-M   'P 1'
#
loop_
_entity.id
_entity.type
_entity.pdbx_description
1 polymer ?
#
loop_
_entity_poly.entity_id
_entity_poly.type
_entity_poly.pdbx_seq_one_letter_code
_entity_poly.pdbx_strand_id
1 'polypeptide(L)'
;IMPKGTKLTGWNPMPADMANPADAVRPWNSLSADEKKLFSRLCEVYAAFSEYTDVEIGRIVDYLKKTGQYENTVIMYASDNGASGEGTPNGSVNENKFFNGFPDDLAENMKLIDELGGPNTYEHYPTGWAAALSTPFKMFKRYSNYAGGTDCPLTITWPKGIKARGEVRNQYHHAVDIVPTILEICGLEMPKVYRGVEQYPLSGVSMKYSFDAKPNDPTQKHVQYFSMLGTRAIWQDGWKAVAVHAPLTDKGKFD
;
A
#
# COMPACT_ATOMS: atom_id res chain seq x y z
N ILE A 1 -5.91 -7.45 11.10
CA ILE A 1 -6.12 -8.70 11.88
C ILE A 1 -6.26 -9.83 10.88
N MET A 2 -5.36 -10.82 10.96
CA MET A 2 -5.40 -11.98 10.06
C MET A 2 -6.66 -12.83 10.32
N PRO A 3 -7.34 -13.32 9.27
CA PRO A 3 -8.44 -14.24 9.43
C PRO A 3 -8.02 -15.50 10.19
N LYS A 4 -8.92 -16.02 11.04
CA LYS A 4 -8.67 -17.26 11.80
C LYS A 4 -8.36 -18.41 10.83
N GLY A 5 -7.27 -19.12 11.08
CA GLY A 5 -6.82 -20.24 10.26
C GLY A 5 -5.90 -19.89 9.10
N THR A 6 -5.54 -18.60 8.92
CA THR A 6 -4.53 -18.20 7.94
C THR A 6 -3.21 -18.90 8.22
N LYS A 7 -2.71 -19.66 7.24
CA LYS A 7 -1.37 -20.25 7.29
C LYS A 7 -0.38 -19.32 6.59
N LEU A 8 0.64 -18.90 7.31
CA LEU A 8 1.76 -18.18 6.71
C LEU A 8 2.60 -19.19 5.92
N THR A 9 2.69 -19.01 4.63
CA THR A 9 3.63 -19.73 3.77
C THR A 9 5.00 -19.07 3.82
N GLY A 10 6.08 -19.83 3.53
CA GLY A 10 7.43 -19.26 3.50
C GLY A 10 7.50 -17.95 2.70
N TRP A 11 8.31 -17.04 3.18
CA TRP A 11 8.36 -15.65 2.73
C TRP A 11 8.68 -15.49 1.23
N ASN A 12 9.65 -16.24 0.72
CA ASN A 12 10.22 -15.90 -0.58
C ASN A 12 9.50 -16.58 -1.76
N PRO A 13 8.66 -15.85 -2.52
CA PRO A 13 8.00 -16.38 -3.70
C PRO A 13 8.85 -16.21 -4.98
N MET A 14 10.02 -15.52 -4.90
CA MET A 14 10.84 -15.21 -6.05
C MET A 14 11.85 -16.32 -6.32
N PRO A 15 12.07 -16.72 -7.58
CA PRO A 15 13.23 -17.50 -7.96
C PRO A 15 14.52 -16.82 -7.51
N ALA A 16 15.52 -17.60 -7.09
CA ALA A 16 16.75 -17.06 -6.51
C ALA A 16 17.52 -16.12 -7.47
N ASP A 17 17.47 -16.41 -8.75
CA ASP A 17 18.08 -15.62 -9.83
C ASP A 17 17.33 -14.32 -10.14
N MET A 18 16.10 -14.20 -9.64
CA MET A 18 15.25 -13.00 -9.80
C MET A 18 15.11 -12.20 -8.50
N ALA A 19 15.66 -12.69 -7.39
CA ALA A 19 15.58 -12.02 -6.11
C ALA A 19 16.50 -10.78 -6.07
N ASN A 20 15.92 -9.61 -5.73
CA ASN A 20 16.72 -8.42 -5.48
C ASN A 20 17.34 -8.50 -4.07
N PRO A 21 18.67 -8.46 -3.91
CA PRO A 21 19.30 -8.45 -2.60
C PRO A 21 18.82 -7.32 -1.68
N ALA A 22 18.46 -6.16 -2.23
CA ALA A 22 17.91 -5.02 -1.47
C ALA A 22 16.53 -5.32 -0.88
N ASP A 23 15.83 -6.35 -1.37
CA ASP A 23 14.53 -6.79 -0.88
C ASP A 23 14.61 -8.05 -0.01
N ALA A 24 15.81 -8.49 0.34
CA ALA A 24 15.99 -9.66 1.19
C ALA A 24 15.38 -9.43 2.58
N VAL A 25 14.62 -10.42 3.04
CA VAL A 25 14.07 -10.43 4.40
C VAL A 25 14.95 -11.31 5.28
N ARG A 26 15.55 -10.70 6.29
CA ARG A 26 16.41 -11.39 7.24
C ARG A 26 15.56 -12.01 8.36
N PRO A 27 15.74 -13.31 8.69
CA PRO A 27 15.05 -13.90 9.81
C PRO A 27 15.36 -13.18 11.12
N TRP A 28 14.33 -12.85 11.91
CA TRP A 28 14.49 -12.12 13.17
C TRP A 28 15.53 -12.75 14.12
N ASN A 29 15.57 -14.09 14.18
CA ASN A 29 16.50 -14.82 15.06
C ASN A 29 17.96 -14.77 14.56
N SER A 30 18.20 -14.36 13.31
CA SER A 30 19.57 -14.20 12.78
C SER A 30 20.16 -12.82 13.06
N LEU A 31 19.36 -11.88 13.59
CA LEU A 31 19.78 -10.52 13.87
C LEU A 31 20.56 -10.43 15.18
N SER A 32 21.57 -9.55 15.23
CA SER A 32 22.28 -9.19 16.45
C SER A 32 21.38 -8.44 17.43
N ALA A 33 21.85 -8.21 18.65
CA ALA A 33 21.13 -7.43 19.65
C ALA A 33 20.93 -5.97 19.20
N ASP A 34 21.96 -5.35 18.60
CA ASP A 34 21.92 -3.98 18.13
C ASP A 34 20.98 -3.82 16.93
N GLU A 35 21.01 -4.77 15.98
CA GLU A 35 20.06 -4.79 14.87
C GLU A 35 18.62 -4.90 15.36
N LYS A 36 18.34 -5.80 16.29
CA LYS A 36 17.00 -5.91 16.89
C LYS A 36 16.56 -4.63 17.58
N LYS A 37 17.47 -3.97 18.32
CA LYS A 37 17.19 -2.71 18.98
C LYS A 37 16.87 -1.60 17.99
N LEU A 38 17.72 -1.43 16.97
CA LEU A 38 17.51 -0.42 15.92
C LEU A 38 16.23 -0.69 15.12
N PHE A 39 16.02 -1.94 14.68
CA PHE A 39 14.86 -2.28 13.85
C PHE A 39 13.54 -2.15 14.62
N SER A 40 13.53 -2.48 15.91
CA SER A 40 12.36 -2.22 16.76
C SER A 40 12.08 -0.73 16.86
N ARG A 41 13.11 0.10 17.08
CA ARG A 41 12.95 1.55 17.17
C ARG A 41 12.44 2.17 15.87
N LEU A 42 12.94 1.74 14.71
CA LEU A 42 12.44 2.17 13.40
C LEU A 42 10.95 1.82 13.21
N CYS A 43 10.54 0.63 13.68
CA CYS A 43 9.12 0.24 13.63
C CYS A 43 8.25 1.06 14.59
N GLU A 44 8.75 1.37 15.80
CA GLU A 44 8.06 2.24 16.76
C GLU A 44 7.81 3.63 16.16
N VAL A 45 8.80 4.22 15.51
CA VAL A 45 8.66 5.54 14.87
C VAL A 45 7.63 5.49 13.74
N TYR A 46 7.63 4.43 12.93
CA TYR A 46 6.60 4.23 11.92
C TYR A 46 5.19 4.13 12.53
N ALA A 47 5.05 3.36 13.61
CA ALA A 47 3.78 3.24 14.31
C ALA A 47 3.30 4.59 14.88
N ALA A 48 4.20 5.35 15.50
CA ALA A 48 3.91 6.68 16.03
C ALA A 48 3.52 7.66 14.91
N PHE A 49 4.20 7.62 13.76
CA PHE A 49 3.83 8.42 12.59
C PHE A 49 2.43 8.07 12.07
N SER A 50 2.11 6.77 12.03
CA SER A 50 0.78 6.30 11.61
C SER A 50 -0.32 6.77 12.58
N GLU A 51 -0.07 6.70 13.90
CA GLU A 51 -0.98 7.21 14.91
C GLU A 51 -1.17 8.72 14.78
N TYR A 52 -0.08 9.48 14.59
CA TYR A 52 -0.15 10.92 14.39
C TYR A 52 -0.98 11.27 13.14
N THR A 53 -0.79 10.54 12.05
CA THR A 53 -1.58 10.71 10.81
C THR A 53 -3.07 10.49 11.07
N ASP A 54 -3.43 9.45 11.83
CA ASP A 54 -4.82 9.16 12.19
C ASP A 54 -5.44 10.30 13.02
N VAL A 55 -4.69 10.84 13.98
CA VAL A 55 -5.12 12.01 14.77
C VAL A 55 -5.39 13.23 13.87
N GLU A 56 -4.52 13.51 12.91
CA GLU A 56 -4.71 14.64 11.99
C GLU A 56 -5.90 14.46 11.07
N ILE A 57 -6.16 13.24 10.59
CA ILE A 57 -7.39 12.90 9.86
C ILE A 57 -8.61 13.11 10.76
N GLY A 58 -8.53 12.70 12.02
CA GLY A 58 -9.57 12.93 13.03
C GLY A 58 -9.93 14.40 13.17
N ARG A 59 -8.95 15.31 13.18
CA ARG A 59 -9.17 16.77 13.23
C ARG A 59 -9.95 17.29 12.00
N ILE A 60 -9.69 16.74 10.81
CA ILE A 60 -10.46 17.09 9.59
C ILE A 60 -11.91 16.63 9.76
N VAL A 61 -12.12 15.41 10.23
CA VAL A 61 -13.47 14.86 10.47
C VAL A 61 -14.24 15.70 11.50
N ASP A 62 -13.59 16.12 12.59
CA ASP A 62 -14.20 16.95 13.61
C ASP A 62 -14.54 18.35 13.09
N TYR A 63 -13.71 18.92 12.22
CA TYR A 63 -14.03 20.18 11.54
C TYR A 63 -15.28 20.04 10.65
N LEU A 64 -15.39 18.97 9.87
CA LEU A 64 -16.57 18.70 9.04
C LEU A 64 -17.85 18.55 9.89
N LYS A 65 -17.76 17.87 11.04
CA LYS A 65 -18.87 17.74 11.99
C LYS A 65 -19.26 19.11 12.57
N LYS A 66 -18.28 19.89 13.03
CA LYS A 66 -18.49 21.23 13.61
C LYS A 66 -19.14 22.21 12.61
N THR A 67 -18.81 22.08 11.34
CA THR A 67 -19.37 22.96 10.28
C THR A 67 -20.65 22.40 9.63
N GLY A 68 -21.18 21.27 10.11
CA GLY A 68 -22.40 20.65 9.60
C GLY A 68 -22.26 20.01 8.22
N GLN A 69 -21.04 19.78 7.73
CA GLN A 69 -20.77 19.23 6.40
C GLN A 69 -20.60 17.70 6.41
N TYR A 70 -20.32 17.10 7.55
CA TYR A 70 -19.95 15.69 7.67
C TYR A 70 -20.98 14.73 7.06
N GLU A 71 -22.27 14.95 7.31
CA GLU A 71 -23.34 14.06 6.84
C GLU A 71 -23.37 13.93 5.30
N ASN A 72 -23.02 14.99 4.57
CA ASN A 72 -23.02 15.03 3.11
C ASN A 72 -21.61 15.04 2.49
N THR A 73 -20.62 14.57 3.21
CA THR A 73 -19.24 14.43 2.73
C THR A 73 -18.88 12.97 2.56
N VAL A 74 -18.34 12.60 1.41
CA VAL A 74 -17.69 11.31 1.18
C VAL A 74 -16.24 11.44 1.60
N ILE A 75 -15.81 10.58 2.51
CA ILE A 75 -14.42 10.47 2.94
C ILE A 75 -13.90 9.11 2.47
N MET A 76 -12.87 9.11 1.64
CA MET A 76 -12.15 7.94 1.19
C MET A 76 -10.73 7.98 1.74
N TYR A 77 -10.32 6.94 2.45
CA TYR A 77 -8.96 6.76 2.93
C TYR A 77 -8.40 5.45 2.42
N ALA A 78 -7.29 5.52 1.71
CA ALA A 78 -6.64 4.36 1.12
C ALA A 78 -5.11 4.47 1.27
N SER A 79 -4.44 3.34 1.37
CA SER A 79 -3.01 3.26 1.08
C SER A 79 -2.80 3.23 -0.44
N ASP A 80 -1.77 3.90 -0.91
CA ASP A 80 -1.41 3.99 -2.35
C ASP A 80 -0.66 2.74 -2.84
N ASN A 81 0.01 2.03 -1.93
CA ASN A 81 0.76 0.80 -2.19
C ASN A 81 0.87 -0.05 -0.91
N GLY A 82 1.39 -1.25 -1.05
CA GLY A 82 1.79 -2.08 0.09
C GLY A 82 2.91 -1.44 0.91
N ALA A 83 3.24 -2.04 2.06
CA ALA A 83 4.31 -1.57 2.93
C ALA A 83 5.62 -1.38 2.15
N SER A 84 6.36 -0.30 2.42
CA SER A 84 7.59 -0.01 1.70
C SER A 84 8.77 -0.88 2.17
N GLY A 85 9.51 -1.47 1.23
CA GLY A 85 10.75 -2.19 1.47
C GLY A 85 12.02 -1.37 1.14
N GLU A 86 11.88 -0.06 0.96
CA GLU A 86 12.99 0.82 0.50
C GLU A 86 14.02 1.12 1.59
N GLY A 87 13.76 0.70 2.84
CA GLY A 87 14.77 0.70 3.91
C GLY A 87 15.80 -0.42 3.80
N THR A 88 15.79 -1.23 2.74
CA THR A 88 16.70 -2.38 2.55
C THR A 88 16.60 -3.42 3.70
N PRO A 89 17.39 -4.49 3.70
CA PRO A 89 17.39 -5.45 4.82
C PRO A 89 17.83 -4.87 6.18
N ASN A 90 18.45 -3.69 6.18
CA ASN A 90 19.08 -3.11 7.36
C ASN A 90 18.33 -1.91 7.95
N GLY A 91 17.29 -1.41 7.27
CA GLY A 91 16.70 -0.14 7.62
C GLY A 91 17.63 1.04 7.33
N SER A 92 17.12 2.26 7.45
CA SER A 92 17.91 3.46 7.26
C SER A 92 17.50 4.55 8.26
N VAL A 93 18.43 5.35 8.70
CA VAL A 93 18.17 6.58 9.45
C VAL A 93 17.95 7.78 8.52
N ASN A 94 18.24 7.59 7.22
CA ASN A 94 17.95 8.57 6.18
C ASN A 94 17.73 7.84 4.85
N GLU A 95 16.48 7.72 4.40
CA GLU A 95 16.12 6.97 3.19
C GLU A 95 16.71 7.53 1.90
N ASN A 96 17.18 8.80 1.89
CA ASN A 96 17.88 9.35 0.74
C ASN A 96 19.18 8.59 0.43
N LYS A 97 19.76 7.88 1.39
CA LYS A 97 20.89 6.98 1.15
C LYS A 97 20.54 5.89 0.13
N PHE A 98 19.37 5.26 0.27
CA PHE A 98 18.89 4.25 -0.67
C PHE A 98 18.83 4.79 -2.11
N PHE A 99 18.19 5.95 -2.30
CA PHE A 99 18.02 6.55 -3.62
C PHE A 99 19.33 7.04 -4.26
N ASN A 100 20.33 7.30 -3.46
CA ASN A 100 21.67 7.75 -3.92
C ASN A 100 22.74 6.66 -3.88
N GLY A 101 22.36 5.41 -3.57
CA GLY A 101 23.27 4.27 -3.56
C GLY A 101 24.31 4.28 -2.43
N PHE A 102 24.06 5.03 -1.35
CA PHE A 102 24.93 5.02 -0.16
C PHE A 102 24.51 3.86 0.77
N PRO A 103 25.49 3.10 1.30
CA PRO A 103 25.18 2.04 2.25
C PRO A 103 24.75 2.60 3.61
N ASP A 104 23.92 1.83 4.31
CA ASP A 104 23.64 2.04 5.72
C ASP A 104 24.62 1.20 6.56
N ASP A 105 25.27 1.86 7.50
CA ASP A 105 26.16 1.23 8.48
C ASP A 105 25.45 1.14 9.84
N LEU A 106 25.46 -0.05 10.44
CA LEU A 106 24.77 -0.30 11.70
C LEU A 106 25.32 0.56 12.84
N ALA A 107 26.65 0.66 12.95
CA ALA A 107 27.27 1.39 14.06
C ALA A 107 27.00 2.90 13.96
N GLU A 108 26.99 3.45 12.75
CA GLU A 108 26.62 4.84 12.52
C GLU A 108 25.12 5.08 12.78
N ASN A 109 24.25 4.19 12.33
CA ASN A 109 22.82 4.30 12.55
C ASN A 109 22.46 4.17 14.05
N MET A 110 23.19 3.35 14.81
CA MET A 110 23.01 3.22 16.26
C MET A 110 23.33 4.50 17.04
N LYS A 111 24.24 5.34 16.53
CA LYS A 111 24.54 6.65 17.17
C LYS A 111 23.33 7.61 17.13
N LEU A 112 22.43 7.42 16.18
CA LEU A 112 21.25 8.27 15.97
C LEU A 112 19.95 7.66 16.51
N ILE A 113 20.03 6.55 17.24
CA ILE A 113 18.84 5.79 17.66
C ILE A 113 17.86 6.62 18.51
N ASP A 114 18.38 7.51 19.34
CA ASP A 114 17.58 8.38 20.20
C ASP A 114 17.05 9.62 19.47
N GLU A 115 17.56 9.90 18.27
CA GLU A 115 17.12 11.00 17.39
C GLU A 115 16.06 10.57 16.39
N LEU A 116 15.80 9.25 16.26
CA LEU A 116 14.83 8.70 15.31
C LEU A 116 13.42 9.24 15.60
N GLY A 117 12.77 9.74 14.55
CA GLY A 117 11.49 10.46 14.62
C GLY A 117 11.64 11.96 14.85
N GLY A 118 12.87 12.46 14.97
CA GLY A 118 13.21 13.86 15.14
C GLY A 118 13.56 14.58 13.83
N PRO A 119 13.85 15.88 13.88
CA PRO A 119 14.07 16.70 12.68
C PRO A 119 15.38 16.39 11.93
N ASN A 120 16.30 15.63 12.54
CA ASN A 120 17.62 15.32 11.99
C ASN A 120 17.64 13.96 11.28
N THR A 121 16.54 13.22 11.28
CA THR A 121 16.44 11.89 10.67
C THR A 121 15.30 11.87 9.64
N TYR A 122 15.44 10.97 8.66
CA TYR A 122 14.42 10.67 7.66
C TYR A 122 14.42 9.16 7.46
N GLU A 123 13.99 8.48 8.48
CA GLU A 123 14.19 7.04 8.65
C GLU A 123 13.24 6.20 7.81
N HIS A 124 13.68 4.98 7.56
CA HIS A 124 12.88 3.92 6.96
C HIS A 124 13.14 2.58 7.66
N TYR A 125 12.09 1.86 7.98
CA TYR A 125 12.21 0.53 8.60
C TYR A 125 12.75 -0.51 7.60
N PRO A 126 13.38 -1.62 8.06
CA PRO A 126 13.92 -2.64 7.17
C PRO A 126 12.83 -3.50 6.52
N THR A 127 13.17 -4.17 5.41
CA THR A 127 12.31 -5.08 4.63
C THR A 127 11.58 -6.13 5.47
N GLY A 128 12.17 -6.57 6.59
CA GLY A 128 11.53 -7.49 7.52
C GLY A 128 10.19 -6.94 8.07
N TRP A 129 10.12 -5.64 8.35
CA TRP A 129 8.87 -5.01 8.76
C TRP A 129 7.93 -4.79 7.58
N ALA A 130 8.43 -4.46 6.39
CA ALA A 130 7.58 -4.39 5.19
C ALA A 130 6.86 -5.73 4.97
N ALA A 131 7.58 -6.83 5.09
CA ALA A 131 7.02 -8.18 5.01
C ALA A 131 5.98 -8.45 6.10
N ALA A 132 6.29 -8.13 7.35
CA ALA A 132 5.39 -8.35 8.48
C ALA A 132 4.10 -7.54 8.35
N LEU A 133 4.19 -6.27 7.96
CA LEU A 133 3.05 -5.37 7.78
C LEU A 133 2.19 -5.71 6.55
N SER A 134 2.76 -6.37 5.53
CA SER A 134 2.01 -6.87 4.37
C SER A 134 1.37 -8.25 4.60
N THR A 135 1.65 -8.91 5.72
CA THR A 135 1.11 -10.26 6.04
C THR A 135 -0.43 -10.24 6.06
N PRO A 136 -1.12 -11.24 5.48
CA PRO A 136 -0.63 -12.55 5.00
C PRO A 136 -0.16 -12.57 3.54
N PHE A 137 -0.14 -11.44 2.88
CA PHE A 137 0.25 -11.35 1.46
C PHE A 137 1.76 -11.45 1.29
N LYS A 138 2.18 -11.90 0.12
CA LYS A 138 3.60 -12.00 -0.25
C LYS A 138 4.07 -10.69 -0.86
N MET A 139 5.33 -10.39 -0.65
CA MET A 139 6.00 -9.18 -1.12
C MET A 139 5.39 -7.90 -0.53
N PHE A 140 5.78 -6.76 -1.06
CA PHE A 140 5.45 -5.43 -0.57
C PHE A 140 5.53 -4.41 -1.72
N LYS A 141 5.51 -3.14 -1.46
CA LYS A 141 5.62 -2.05 -2.46
C LYS A 141 6.61 -2.40 -3.59
N ARG A 142 6.34 -1.97 -4.81
CA ARG A 142 7.05 -2.23 -6.09
C ARG A 142 6.70 -3.55 -6.77
N TYR A 143 6.12 -4.51 -6.07
CA TYR A 143 5.75 -5.81 -6.64
C TYR A 143 4.28 -5.81 -7.09
N SER A 144 4.00 -5.27 -8.29
CA SER A 144 2.64 -5.20 -8.85
C SER A 144 2.01 -6.56 -9.11
N ASN A 145 2.81 -7.59 -9.20
CA ASN A 145 2.40 -8.97 -9.42
C ASN A 145 1.97 -9.69 -8.13
N TYR A 146 2.33 -9.19 -6.95
CA TYR A 146 1.94 -9.80 -5.66
C TYR A 146 1.01 -8.92 -4.84
N ALA A 147 0.13 -9.57 -4.07
CA ALA A 147 -0.88 -8.88 -3.27
C ALA A 147 -0.27 -7.96 -2.19
N GLY A 148 0.88 -8.31 -1.61
CA GLY A 148 1.56 -7.44 -0.66
C GLY A 148 2.00 -6.08 -1.24
N GLY A 149 2.11 -5.98 -2.57
CA GLY A 149 2.37 -4.71 -3.25
C GLY A 149 1.12 -3.97 -3.73
N THR A 150 -0.01 -4.66 -3.88
CA THR A 150 -1.18 -4.11 -4.58
C THR A 150 -2.50 -4.22 -3.83
N ASP A 151 -2.61 -5.11 -2.84
CA ASP A 151 -3.85 -5.28 -2.08
C ASP A 151 -3.83 -4.35 -0.86
N CYS A 152 -4.29 -3.13 -1.09
CA CYS A 152 -4.24 -2.03 -0.13
C CYS A 152 -5.60 -1.82 0.53
N PRO A 153 -5.65 -1.46 1.83
CA PRO A 153 -6.89 -1.15 2.51
C PRO A 153 -7.53 0.11 1.92
N LEU A 154 -8.85 0.09 1.79
CA LEU A 154 -9.67 1.24 1.44
C LEU A 154 -10.82 1.33 2.43
N THR A 155 -11.03 2.48 3.02
CA THR A 155 -12.25 2.79 3.79
C THR A 155 -13.03 3.90 3.11
N ILE A 156 -14.37 3.77 3.10
CA ILE A 156 -15.26 4.78 2.54
C ILE A 156 -16.32 5.10 3.59
N THR A 157 -16.44 6.37 3.93
CA THR A 157 -17.45 6.88 4.85
C THR A 157 -18.29 7.94 4.15
N TRP A 158 -19.60 7.78 4.18
CA TRP A 158 -20.57 8.76 3.70
C TRP A 158 -21.87 8.60 4.49
N PRO A 159 -22.05 9.32 5.61
CA PRO A 159 -23.18 9.11 6.51
C PRO A 159 -24.55 9.18 5.85
N LYS A 160 -24.76 10.14 4.95
CA LYS A 160 -26.02 10.32 4.22
C LYS A 160 -26.24 9.28 3.12
N GLY A 161 -25.20 8.75 2.51
CA GLY A 161 -25.29 7.91 1.32
C GLY A 161 -25.03 6.42 1.52
N ILE A 162 -24.45 6.01 2.65
CA ILE A 162 -24.15 4.61 2.98
C ILE A 162 -24.87 4.23 4.26
N LYS A 163 -25.69 3.18 4.21
CA LYS A 163 -26.43 2.66 5.39
C LYS A 163 -25.55 1.76 6.26
N ALA A 164 -24.66 1.01 5.63
CA ALA A 164 -23.70 0.12 6.31
C ALA A 164 -22.81 0.91 7.28
N ARG A 165 -22.43 0.30 8.40
CA ARG A 165 -21.61 0.91 9.44
C ARG A 165 -20.52 -0.08 9.88
N GLY A 166 -19.25 0.23 9.54
CA GLY A 166 -18.10 -0.57 9.93
C GLY A 166 -18.07 -1.97 9.34
N GLU A 167 -18.75 -2.20 8.22
CA GLU A 167 -18.82 -3.49 7.56
C GLU A 167 -17.73 -3.66 6.52
N VAL A 168 -17.20 -4.88 6.39
CA VAL A 168 -16.24 -5.25 5.36
C VAL A 168 -16.96 -5.58 4.06
N ARG A 169 -16.36 -5.18 2.94
CA ARG A 169 -16.75 -5.52 1.57
C ARG A 169 -15.64 -6.34 0.91
N ASN A 170 -16.02 -7.45 0.25
CA ASN A 170 -15.08 -8.34 -0.44
C ASN A 170 -15.13 -8.16 -1.96
N GLN A 171 -15.94 -7.24 -2.47
CA GLN A 171 -15.96 -6.91 -3.89
C GLN A 171 -14.59 -6.34 -4.30
N TYR A 172 -14.06 -6.87 -5.39
CA TYR A 172 -12.77 -6.44 -5.91
C TYR A 172 -12.87 -5.06 -6.55
N HIS A 173 -11.95 -4.16 -6.19
CA HIS A 173 -11.84 -2.82 -6.74
C HIS A 173 -10.37 -2.46 -7.00
N HIS A 174 -10.17 -1.38 -7.74
CA HIS A 174 -8.86 -0.83 -8.05
C HIS A 174 -8.90 0.71 -7.99
N ALA A 175 -7.77 1.38 -7.81
CA ALA A 175 -7.70 2.84 -7.73
C ALA A 175 -8.35 3.57 -8.94
N VAL A 176 -8.33 2.96 -10.13
CA VAL A 176 -9.02 3.50 -11.32
C VAL A 176 -10.54 3.59 -11.16
N ASP A 177 -11.12 2.90 -10.17
CA ASP A 177 -12.55 2.88 -9.90
C ASP A 177 -13.01 4.08 -9.04
N ILE A 178 -12.07 4.84 -8.47
CA ILE A 178 -12.37 6.00 -7.62
C ILE A 178 -13.06 7.10 -8.43
N VAL A 179 -12.52 7.47 -9.59
CA VAL A 179 -13.08 8.55 -10.43
C VAL A 179 -14.50 8.25 -10.89
N PRO A 180 -14.82 7.09 -11.51
CA PRO A 180 -16.19 6.76 -11.88
C PRO A 180 -17.13 6.70 -10.67
N THR A 181 -16.64 6.30 -9.49
CA THR A 181 -17.44 6.33 -8.25
C THR A 181 -17.81 7.75 -7.85
N ILE A 182 -16.86 8.67 -7.86
CA ILE A 182 -17.12 10.09 -7.53
C ILE A 182 -18.11 10.71 -8.53
N LEU A 183 -17.92 10.45 -9.82
CA LEU A 183 -18.83 10.95 -10.85
C LEU A 183 -20.26 10.45 -10.63
N GLU A 184 -20.42 9.15 -10.38
CA GLU A 184 -21.75 8.58 -10.12
C GLU A 184 -22.39 9.13 -8.85
N ILE A 185 -21.64 9.31 -7.76
CA ILE A 185 -22.14 9.89 -6.50
C ILE A 185 -22.61 11.34 -6.74
N CYS A 186 -21.86 12.09 -7.55
CA CYS A 186 -22.17 13.50 -7.86
C CYS A 186 -23.24 13.65 -8.96
N GLY A 187 -23.68 12.56 -9.60
CA GLY A 187 -24.61 12.64 -10.74
C GLY A 187 -23.99 13.31 -11.98
N LEU A 188 -22.68 13.16 -12.17
CA LEU A 188 -21.91 13.76 -13.26
C LEU A 188 -21.48 12.69 -14.26
N GLU A 189 -21.35 13.10 -15.52
CA GLU A 189 -20.76 12.26 -16.57
C GLU A 189 -19.35 12.77 -16.93
N MET A 190 -18.47 11.85 -17.32
CA MET A 190 -17.17 12.23 -17.86
C MET A 190 -17.36 12.96 -19.20
N PRO A 191 -16.83 14.19 -19.35
CA PRO A 191 -16.94 14.90 -20.62
C PRO A 191 -16.13 14.19 -21.71
N LYS A 192 -16.69 14.08 -22.92
CA LYS A 192 -15.96 13.52 -24.07
C LYS A 192 -14.81 14.42 -24.53
N VAL A 193 -14.98 15.73 -24.36
CA VAL A 193 -13.96 16.74 -24.66
C VAL A 193 -13.85 17.68 -23.47
N TYR A 194 -12.66 17.91 -22.96
CA TYR A 194 -12.37 18.86 -21.91
C TYR A 194 -11.33 19.88 -22.37
N ARG A 195 -11.67 21.16 -22.35
CA ARG A 195 -10.82 22.27 -22.81
C ARG A 195 -10.22 22.05 -24.22
N GLY A 196 -11.01 21.49 -25.13
CA GLY A 196 -10.59 21.23 -26.51
C GLY A 196 -9.80 19.92 -26.71
N VAL A 197 -9.57 19.16 -25.65
CA VAL A 197 -8.86 17.86 -25.71
C VAL A 197 -9.85 16.71 -25.55
N GLU A 198 -9.83 15.77 -26.50
CA GLU A 198 -10.61 14.54 -26.40
C GLU A 198 -10.13 13.70 -25.22
N GLN A 199 -11.07 13.20 -24.42
CA GLN A 199 -10.78 12.41 -23.22
C GLN A 199 -10.84 10.94 -23.52
N TYR A 200 -9.88 10.17 -22.94
CA TYR A 200 -9.95 8.71 -22.97
C TYR A 200 -11.15 8.21 -22.13
N PRO A 201 -11.82 7.14 -22.56
CA PRO A 201 -12.85 6.50 -21.76
C PRO A 201 -12.32 6.05 -20.40
N LEU A 202 -13.14 6.18 -19.35
CA LEU A 202 -12.81 5.64 -18.05
C LEU A 202 -12.70 4.11 -18.13
N SER A 203 -11.59 3.55 -17.67
CA SER A 203 -11.40 2.09 -17.59
C SER A 203 -11.88 1.50 -16.25
N GLY A 204 -12.25 2.34 -15.29
CA GLY A 204 -12.75 1.95 -13.98
C GLY A 204 -14.24 1.63 -13.97
N VAL A 205 -14.66 0.89 -12.96
CA VAL A 205 -16.07 0.57 -12.64
C VAL A 205 -16.42 1.25 -11.33
N SER A 206 -17.55 1.97 -11.26
CA SER A 206 -17.96 2.61 -10.00
C SER A 206 -18.12 1.60 -8.89
N MET A 207 -17.60 1.92 -7.71
CA MET A 207 -17.72 1.12 -6.48
C MET A 207 -19.06 1.33 -5.77
N LYS A 208 -19.88 2.30 -6.20
CA LYS A 208 -21.12 2.67 -5.49
C LYS A 208 -22.07 1.50 -5.26
N TYR A 209 -22.14 0.54 -6.19
CA TYR A 209 -22.95 -0.67 -6.03
C TYR A 209 -22.60 -1.48 -4.78
N SER A 210 -21.34 -1.42 -4.33
CA SER A 210 -20.85 -2.20 -3.18
C SER A 210 -21.14 -1.53 -1.82
N PHE A 211 -21.56 -0.27 -1.78
CA PHE A 211 -21.68 0.48 -0.53
C PHE A 211 -22.63 -0.15 0.48
N ASP A 212 -23.79 -0.61 0.00
CA ASP A 212 -24.79 -1.30 0.83
C ASP A 212 -24.97 -2.76 0.41
N ALA A 213 -24.05 -3.33 -0.40
CA ALA A 213 -24.05 -4.74 -0.76
C ALA A 213 -23.68 -5.64 0.42
N LYS A 214 -24.02 -6.92 0.33
CA LYS A 214 -23.50 -7.92 1.27
C LYS A 214 -22.03 -8.21 0.99
N PRO A 215 -21.25 -8.66 1.97
CA PRO A 215 -19.81 -8.92 1.80
C PRO A 215 -19.45 -9.80 0.60
N ASN A 216 -20.32 -10.76 0.25
CA ASN A 216 -20.07 -11.74 -0.81
C ASN A 216 -20.97 -11.57 -2.04
N ASP A 217 -21.64 -10.42 -2.19
CA ASP A 217 -22.35 -10.12 -3.42
C ASP A 217 -21.36 -10.03 -4.59
N PRO A 218 -21.79 -10.32 -5.82
CA PRO A 218 -20.90 -10.34 -6.97
C PRO A 218 -20.14 -9.03 -7.18
N THR A 219 -18.86 -9.13 -7.54
CA THR A 219 -18.05 -8.03 -8.02
C THR A 219 -18.49 -7.62 -9.44
N GLN A 220 -18.62 -6.32 -9.70
CA GLN A 220 -18.91 -5.81 -11.04
C GLN A 220 -17.66 -5.58 -11.89
N LYS A 221 -16.49 -5.52 -11.28
CA LYS A 221 -15.22 -5.46 -11.99
C LYS A 221 -14.73 -6.88 -12.30
N HIS A 222 -14.52 -7.17 -13.58
CA HIS A 222 -14.18 -8.51 -14.04
C HIS A 222 -12.70 -8.70 -14.36
N VAL A 223 -11.98 -7.61 -14.68
CA VAL A 223 -10.58 -7.69 -15.08
C VAL A 223 -9.81 -6.47 -14.61
N GLN A 224 -8.55 -6.71 -14.18
CA GLN A 224 -7.60 -5.65 -13.89
C GLN A 224 -6.19 -6.08 -14.26
N TYR A 225 -5.51 -5.26 -15.04
CA TYR A 225 -4.10 -5.42 -15.38
C TYR A 225 -3.22 -4.59 -14.46
N PHE A 226 -2.06 -5.15 -14.11
CA PHE A 226 -1.04 -4.51 -13.29
C PHE A 226 0.30 -4.55 -14.02
N SER A 227 1.02 -3.45 -14.00
CA SER A 227 2.39 -3.37 -14.53
C SER A 227 3.18 -2.33 -13.76
N MET A 228 4.35 -2.73 -13.27
CA MET A 228 5.31 -1.83 -12.63
C MET A 228 6.71 -2.42 -12.71
N LEU A 229 7.68 -1.64 -13.14
CA LEU A 229 9.10 -2.01 -13.15
C LEU A 229 9.36 -3.40 -13.76
N GLY A 230 8.68 -3.72 -14.87
CA GLY A 230 8.80 -5.01 -15.55
C GLY A 230 7.94 -6.14 -14.98
N THR A 231 7.49 -6.07 -13.73
CA THR A 231 6.55 -7.05 -13.18
C THR A 231 5.16 -6.83 -13.76
N ARG A 232 4.45 -7.91 -14.06
CA ARG A 232 3.12 -7.85 -14.67
C ARG A 232 2.17 -8.85 -14.00
N ALA A 233 0.91 -8.49 -13.93
CA ALA A 233 -0.15 -9.40 -13.52
C ALA A 233 -1.47 -9.02 -14.20
N ILE A 234 -2.36 -10.00 -14.33
CA ILE A 234 -3.75 -9.79 -14.65
C ILE A 234 -4.62 -10.51 -13.62
N TRP A 235 -5.58 -9.79 -13.06
CA TRP A 235 -6.63 -10.35 -12.24
C TRP A 235 -7.89 -10.48 -13.09
N GLN A 236 -8.57 -11.62 -13.01
CA GLN A 236 -9.85 -11.86 -13.67
C GLN A 236 -10.70 -12.77 -12.80
N ASP A 237 -11.87 -12.27 -12.37
CA ASP A 237 -12.92 -13.03 -11.67
C ASP A 237 -12.39 -13.89 -10.51
N GLY A 238 -11.50 -13.31 -9.68
CA GLY A 238 -10.92 -13.97 -8.51
C GLY A 238 -9.60 -14.70 -8.76
N TRP A 239 -9.17 -14.87 -10.01
CA TRP A 239 -7.88 -15.46 -10.37
C TRP A 239 -6.85 -14.38 -10.71
N LYS A 240 -5.60 -14.60 -10.33
CA LYS A 240 -4.50 -13.70 -10.67
C LYS A 240 -3.37 -14.48 -11.32
N ALA A 241 -3.12 -14.19 -12.60
CA ALA A 241 -1.91 -14.66 -13.29
C ALA A 241 -0.81 -13.61 -13.13
N VAL A 242 0.41 -14.06 -12.84
CA VAL A 242 1.56 -13.21 -12.58
C VAL A 242 2.74 -13.58 -13.47
N ALA A 243 3.46 -12.56 -13.95
CA ALA A 243 4.75 -12.72 -14.60
C ALA A 243 5.82 -12.06 -13.74
N VAL A 244 6.84 -12.85 -13.43
CA VAL A 244 8.02 -12.38 -12.69
C VAL A 244 9.10 -12.07 -13.71
N HIS A 245 9.67 -10.87 -13.61
CA HIS A 245 10.83 -10.46 -14.40
C HIS A 245 11.95 -10.11 -13.43
N ALA A 246 13.20 -10.28 -13.89
CA ALA A 246 14.36 -9.84 -13.15
C ALA A 246 14.20 -8.36 -12.77
N PRO A 247 14.64 -7.95 -11.57
CA PRO A 247 14.57 -6.56 -11.18
C PRO A 247 15.41 -5.70 -12.14
N LEU A 248 14.98 -4.44 -12.32
CA LEU A 248 15.59 -3.44 -13.21
C LEU A 248 17.11 -3.19 -13.01
N THR A 249 17.74 -3.84 -12.04
CA THR A 249 19.18 -3.74 -11.77
C THR A 249 20.07 -4.39 -12.83
N ASP A 250 19.50 -5.19 -13.73
CA ASP A 250 20.28 -5.76 -14.82
C ASP A 250 20.16 -4.87 -16.06
N LYS A 251 20.92 -3.76 -16.03
CA LYS A 251 21.37 -2.91 -17.17
C LYS A 251 20.47 -2.95 -18.42
N GLY A 252 19.20 -2.56 -18.28
CA GLY A 252 18.44 -2.13 -19.45
C GLY A 252 18.04 -3.22 -20.44
N LYS A 253 18.05 -4.47 -20.08
CA LYS A 253 17.47 -5.54 -20.92
C LYS A 253 15.98 -5.68 -20.60
N PHE A 254 15.18 -4.87 -21.26
CA PHE A 254 13.77 -5.17 -21.50
C PHE A 254 13.72 -6.02 -22.78
N ASP A 255 13.51 -7.32 -22.65
CA ASP A 255 13.06 -8.17 -23.72
C ASP A 255 11.54 -8.24 -23.73
#